data_b2c5db125bfa1295923f474d12328bf6
#
_entry.id   b2c5db125bfa1295923f474d12328bf6
#
_cell.length_a   1.000
_cell.length_b   1.000
_cell.length_c   1.000
_cell.angle_alpha   90.00
_cell.angle_beta   90.00
_cell.angle_gamma   90.00
#
_symmetry.space_group_name_H-M   'P 1'
#
loop_
_entity.id
_entity.type
_entity.pdbx_description
1 polymer ?
#
loop_
_entity_poly.entity_id
_entity_poly.type
_entity_poly.pdbx_seq_one_letter_code
_entity_poly.pdbx_strand_id
1 'polypeptide(L)'
;VVVPGIFQSDVRFYDENGNEKLNSAGEKYSKPFFMEASNDIVKDALENALLPIAKMLITQRDKDNKSAQAIADVLGRAMFENIKLDEYGRPVKDIRATEYNTSLANLSVEDREYALDQIPLEEYVEKVGLDHLYFFSYVSTGNIKATAERLFDLIQIAKRETGHDKVNILPISQGGSLFNALMQVYIDKGLDFSDDVNRVCFIVPASDGAAVLGDIYRYGLLDDDDALYGYMFPSLLDDDQQALAYLINIIVRLM
;
A
#
# COMPACT_ATOMS: atom_id res chain seq x y z
N VAL A 1 8.58 -5.49 17.05
CA VAL A 1 8.11 -5.72 15.69
C VAL A 1 7.34 -4.48 15.22
N VAL A 2 7.77 -3.86 14.13
CA VAL A 2 7.09 -2.74 13.49
C VAL A 2 6.17 -3.30 12.41
N VAL A 3 4.91 -2.88 12.43
CA VAL A 3 3.90 -3.24 11.41
C VAL A 3 3.52 -1.96 10.66
N PRO A 4 4.03 -1.75 9.45
CA PRO A 4 3.89 -0.49 8.73
C PRO A 4 2.46 -0.22 8.26
N GLY A 5 2.23 0.99 7.77
CA GLY A 5 0.99 1.43 7.16
C GLY A 5 0.81 0.95 5.73
N ILE A 6 -0.26 1.44 5.10
CA ILE A 6 -0.57 1.14 3.70
C ILE A 6 0.57 1.62 2.79
N PHE A 7 1.00 0.77 1.86
CA PHE A 7 2.07 1.04 0.87
C PHE A 7 3.45 1.41 1.44
N GLN A 8 3.68 1.11 2.71
CA GLN A 8 4.99 1.29 3.36
C GLN A 8 5.86 0.02 3.34
N SER A 9 5.46 -0.99 2.59
CA SER A 9 6.24 -2.22 2.41
C SER A 9 6.90 -2.23 1.05
N ASP A 10 8.12 -2.78 0.98
CA ASP A 10 8.79 -3.04 -0.26
C ASP A 10 8.07 -4.15 -1.03
N VAL A 11 7.44 -3.80 -2.13
CA VAL A 11 6.72 -4.73 -2.99
C VAL A 11 7.42 -4.86 -4.33
N ARG A 12 7.44 -6.07 -4.86
CA ARG A 12 8.06 -6.42 -6.13
C ARG A 12 7.02 -6.99 -7.07
N PHE A 13 7.18 -6.73 -8.33
CA PHE A 13 6.31 -7.20 -9.38
C PHE A 13 7.06 -8.16 -10.28
N TYR A 14 6.40 -9.23 -10.68
CA TYR A 14 7.00 -10.29 -11.49
C TYR A 14 6.21 -10.47 -12.80
N ASP A 15 6.93 -10.83 -13.86
CA ASP A 15 6.33 -11.21 -15.13
C ASP A 15 5.84 -12.69 -15.10
N GLU A 16 5.21 -13.14 -16.19
CA GLU A 16 4.71 -14.51 -16.32
C GLU A 16 5.84 -15.57 -16.28
N ASN A 17 7.09 -15.16 -16.47
CA ASN A 17 8.27 -16.03 -16.39
C ASN A 17 8.92 -16.01 -15.01
N GLY A 18 8.39 -15.22 -14.07
CA GLY A 18 8.93 -15.06 -12.72
C GLY A 18 10.12 -14.11 -12.63
N ASN A 19 10.39 -13.30 -13.67
CA ASN A 19 11.41 -12.26 -13.60
C ASN A 19 10.84 -10.99 -12.97
N GLU A 20 11.64 -10.31 -12.14
CA GLU A 20 11.25 -9.03 -11.58
C GLU A 20 11.08 -7.97 -12.68
N LYS A 21 9.95 -7.27 -12.67
CA LYS A 21 9.69 -6.17 -13.60
C LYS A 21 10.45 -4.93 -13.16
N LEU A 22 11.10 -4.31 -14.13
CA LEU A 22 11.81 -3.05 -13.94
C LEU A 22 11.11 -1.94 -14.75
N ASN A 23 11.24 -0.69 -14.29
CA ASN A 23 10.78 0.47 -15.03
C ASN A 23 11.66 0.72 -16.28
N SER A 24 11.34 1.75 -17.06
CA SER A 24 12.11 2.10 -18.26
C SER A 24 13.54 2.57 -17.98
N ALA A 25 13.84 2.94 -16.73
CA ALA A 25 15.18 3.28 -16.27
C ALA A 25 15.97 2.07 -15.77
N GLY A 26 15.36 0.88 -15.71
CA GLY A 26 15.98 -0.35 -15.18
C GLY A 26 15.94 -0.45 -13.65
N GLU A 27 15.09 0.34 -13.00
CA GLU A 27 14.91 0.34 -11.56
C GLU A 27 13.73 -0.52 -11.14
N LYS A 28 13.78 -1.04 -9.92
CA LYS A 28 12.72 -1.85 -9.34
C LYS A 28 11.47 -0.99 -9.04
N TYR A 29 10.29 -1.53 -9.29
CA TYR A 29 9.06 -0.89 -8.83
C TYR A 29 8.87 -1.13 -7.34
N SER A 30 8.75 -0.06 -6.57
CA SER A 30 8.49 -0.10 -5.13
C SER A 30 7.06 0.29 -4.75
N LYS A 31 6.33 0.93 -5.66
CA LYS A 31 4.95 1.39 -5.42
C LYS A 31 3.97 0.70 -6.36
N PRO A 32 2.84 0.19 -5.87
CA PRO A 32 1.88 -0.56 -6.68
C PRO A 32 1.02 0.32 -7.59
N PHE A 33 0.95 1.64 -7.34
CA PHE A 33 0.19 2.57 -8.14
C PHE A 33 1.00 3.07 -9.33
N PHE A 34 0.36 3.22 -10.49
CA PHE A 34 0.93 3.83 -11.69
C PHE A 34 2.22 3.19 -12.21
N MET A 35 2.44 1.92 -11.94
CA MET A 35 3.66 1.19 -12.30
C MET A 35 4.10 1.27 -13.76
N GLU A 36 3.16 1.31 -14.67
CA GLU A 36 3.44 1.38 -16.12
C GLU A 36 2.96 2.73 -16.68
N ALA A 37 2.77 3.69 -15.79
CA ALA A 37 1.82 4.74 -15.96
C ALA A 37 2.26 5.90 -16.82
N SER A 38 3.54 6.21 -16.84
CA SER A 38 3.91 7.53 -17.35
C SER A 38 3.61 7.69 -18.85
N ASN A 39 3.95 6.71 -19.67
CA ASN A 39 3.75 6.82 -21.11
C ASN A 39 2.46 6.16 -21.61
N ASP A 40 2.11 4.99 -21.07
CA ASP A 40 0.95 4.23 -21.57
C ASP A 40 -0.37 4.80 -21.07
N ILE A 41 -0.44 5.30 -19.84
CA ILE A 41 -1.64 5.97 -19.33
C ILE A 41 -1.84 7.34 -19.99
N VAL A 42 -0.77 8.12 -20.15
CA VAL A 42 -0.86 9.40 -20.88
C VAL A 42 -1.31 9.14 -22.32
N LYS A 43 -0.77 8.12 -22.97
CA LYS A 43 -1.18 7.72 -24.32
C LYS A 43 -2.63 7.23 -24.34
N ASP A 44 -3.02 6.38 -23.42
CA ASP A 44 -4.39 5.86 -23.31
C ASP A 44 -5.39 7.00 -22.97
N ALA A 45 -5.01 7.94 -22.10
CA ALA A 45 -5.80 9.13 -21.81
C ALA A 45 -5.96 10.02 -23.04
N LEU A 46 -4.88 10.24 -23.79
CA LEU A 46 -4.92 11.01 -25.04
C LEU A 46 -5.77 10.33 -26.11
N GLU A 47 -5.66 9.03 -26.27
CA GLU A 47 -6.39 8.27 -27.30
C GLU A 47 -7.87 8.04 -26.96
N ASN A 48 -8.18 7.75 -25.70
CA ASN A 48 -9.49 7.26 -25.30
C ASN A 48 -10.31 8.21 -24.42
N ALA A 49 -9.69 9.11 -23.65
CA ALA A 49 -10.40 10.03 -22.76
C ALA A 49 -10.44 11.48 -23.30
N LEU A 50 -9.40 11.95 -23.99
CA LEU A 50 -9.31 13.37 -24.38
C LEU A 50 -10.44 13.77 -25.33
N LEU A 51 -10.77 12.95 -26.32
CA LEU A 51 -11.82 13.28 -27.31
C LEU A 51 -13.22 13.26 -26.68
N PRO A 52 -13.60 12.28 -25.87
CA PRO A 52 -14.82 12.31 -25.05
C PRO A 52 -14.88 13.52 -24.12
N ILE A 53 -13.81 13.87 -23.42
CA ILE A 53 -13.73 15.03 -22.52
C ILE A 53 -13.92 16.32 -23.30
N ALA A 54 -13.19 16.52 -24.38
CA ALA A 54 -13.30 17.72 -25.21
C ALA A 54 -14.73 17.88 -25.76
N LYS A 55 -15.35 16.79 -26.17
CA LYS A 55 -16.74 16.79 -26.63
C LYS A 55 -17.73 17.14 -25.50
N MET A 56 -17.52 16.61 -24.30
CA MET A 56 -18.32 16.94 -23.12
C MET A 56 -18.20 18.43 -22.77
N LEU A 57 -16.99 18.98 -22.77
CA LEU A 57 -16.75 20.40 -22.48
C LEU A 57 -17.39 21.34 -23.52
N ILE A 58 -17.34 20.98 -24.81
CA ILE A 58 -17.94 21.79 -25.89
C ILE A 58 -19.46 21.70 -25.87
N THR A 59 -20.00 20.53 -25.66
CA THR A 59 -21.44 20.30 -25.73
C THR A 59 -22.16 20.53 -24.40
N GLN A 60 -21.42 20.62 -23.30
CA GLN A 60 -21.92 20.63 -21.91
C GLN A 60 -22.94 19.51 -21.64
N ARG A 61 -22.76 18.39 -22.33
CA ARG A 61 -23.60 17.19 -22.20
C ARG A 61 -22.73 15.95 -22.35
N ASP A 62 -22.85 15.03 -21.40
CA ASP A 62 -22.32 13.67 -21.53
C ASP A 62 -23.49 12.74 -21.86
N LYS A 63 -23.74 12.58 -23.16
CA LYS A 63 -24.83 11.74 -23.65
C LYS A 63 -24.43 10.26 -23.41
N ASP A 64 -25.24 9.55 -22.64
CA ASP A 64 -25.04 8.15 -22.28
C ASP A 64 -23.83 7.91 -21.35
N ASN A 65 -23.34 8.93 -20.62
CA ASN A 65 -22.20 8.86 -19.68
C ASN A 65 -20.89 8.32 -20.31
N LYS A 66 -20.72 8.48 -21.62
CA LYS A 66 -19.56 7.91 -22.34
C LYS A 66 -18.24 8.58 -21.98
N SER A 67 -18.29 9.87 -21.71
CA SER A 67 -17.07 10.61 -21.34
C SER A 67 -16.66 10.26 -19.91
N ALA A 68 -17.62 10.22 -18.99
CA ALA A 68 -17.39 9.79 -17.62
C ALA A 68 -16.85 8.34 -17.58
N GLN A 69 -17.45 7.44 -18.37
CA GLN A 69 -16.98 6.05 -18.44
C GLN A 69 -15.55 5.94 -19.00
N ALA A 70 -15.23 6.69 -20.06
CA ALA A 70 -13.87 6.67 -20.64
C ALA A 70 -12.81 7.17 -19.63
N ILE A 71 -13.14 8.21 -18.86
CA ILE A 71 -12.27 8.72 -17.79
C ILE A 71 -12.12 7.65 -16.69
N ALA A 72 -13.22 7.10 -16.21
CA ALA A 72 -13.20 6.07 -15.18
C ALA A 72 -12.38 4.82 -15.60
N ASP A 73 -12.49 4.40 -16.87
CA ASP A 73 -11.74 3.28 -17.41
C ASP A 73 -10.22 3.55 -17.43
N VAL A 74 -9.81 4.78 -17.83
CA VAL A 74 -8.40 5.17 -17.82
C VAL A 74 -7.86 5.26 -16.40
N LEU A 75 -8.55 5.97 -15.51
CA LEU A 75 -8.15 6.12 -14.11
C LEU A 75 -8.17 4.77 -13.38
N GLY A 76 -9.19 3.96 -13.62
CA GLY A 76 -9.32 2.62 -13.03
C GLY A 76 -8.15 1.72 -13.39
N ARG A 77 -7.73 1.70 -14.66
CA ARG A 77 -6.54 0.96 -15.08
C ARG A 77 -5.27 1.52 -14.46
N ALA A 78 -5.11 2.84 -14.49
CA ALA A 78 -3.96 3.50 -13.94
C ALA A 78 -3.74 3.21 -12.45
N MET A 79 -4.83 3.29 -11.68
CA MET A 79 -4.76 3.22 -10.23
C MET A 79 -4.92 1.80 -9.69
N PHE A 80 -5.79 0.99 -10.28
CA PHE A 80 -6.26 -0.24 -9.65
C PHE A 80 -5.84 -1.52 -10.35
N GLU A 81 -5.39 -1.46 -11.61
CA GLU A 81 -5.05 -2.67 -12.38
C GLU A 81 -3.95 -3.49 -11.69
N ASN A 82 -2.97 -2.82 -11.09
CA ASN A 82 -1.83 -3.48 -10.44
C ASN A 82 -2.14 -4.01 -9.04
N ILE A 83 -3.16 -3.45 -8.38
CA ILE A 83 -3.58 -3.86 -7.03
C ILE A 83 -4.86 -4.70 -7.04
N LYS A 84 -5.33 -5.10 -8.22
CA LYS A 84 -6.53 -5.91 -8.39
C LYS A 84 -6.40 -7.26 -7.69
N LEU A 85 -7.46 -7.65 -6.99
CA LEU A 85 -7.54 -8.92 -6.27
C LEU A 85 -8.56 -9.83 -6.91
N ASP A 86 -8.37 -11.14 -6.74
CA ASP A 86 -9.37 -12.14 -7.04
C ASP A 86 -10.45 -12.23 -5.93
N GLU A 87 -11.42 -13.10 -6.09
CA GLU A 87 -12.51 -13.34 -5.12
C GLU A 87 -12.03 -13.85 -3.75
N TYR A 88 -10.78 -14.30 -3.64
CA TYR A 88 -10.17 -14.76 -2.40
C TYR A 88 -9.23 -13.72 -1.78
N GLY A 89 -9.16 -12.50 -2.33
CA GLY A 89 -8.27 -11.45 -1.88
C GLY A 89 -6.80 -11.68 -2.22
N ARG A 90 -6.50 -12.48 -3.26
CA ARG A 90 -5.14 -12.69 -3.75
C ARG A 90 -4.85 -11.73 -4.91
N PRO A 91 -3.66 -11.16 -5.00
CA PRO A 91 -3.28 -10.33 -6.14
C PRO A 91 -3.46 -11.09 -7.47
N VAL A 92 -4.12 -10.45 -8.44
CA VAL A 92 -4.26 -11.00 -9.81
C VAL A 92 -2.94 -10.97 -10.56
N LYS A 93 -2.16 -9.91 -10.34
CA LYS A 93 -0.77 -9.83 -10.83
C LYS A 93 0.16 -10.42 -9.78
N ASP A 94 1.29 -10.97 -10.20
CA ASP A 94 2.30 -11.51 -9.29
C ASP A 94 3.02 -10.36 -8.57
N ILE A 95 2.46 -9.97 -7.44
CA ILE A 95 2.98 -8.95 -6.55
C ILE A 95 3.36 -9.62 -5.24
N ARG A 96 4.59 -9.43 -4.81
CA ARG A 96 5.12 -10.00 -3.57
C ARG A 96 5.77 -8.91 -2.74
N ALA A 97 5.57 -8.96 -1.43
CA ALA A 97 6.36 -8.15 -0.52
C ALA A 97 7.70 -8.83 -0.25
N THR A 98 8.77 -8.07 -0.18
CA THR A 98 10.06 -8.57 0.27
C THR A 98 9.94 -9.03 1.72
N GLU A 99 10.24 -10.29 2.00
CA GLU A 99 10.07 -10.86 3.33
C GLU A 99 11.33 -10.66 4.18
N TYR A 100 11.17 -9.98 5.31
CA TYR A 100 12.23 -9.76 6.28
C TYR A 100 12.04 -10.70 7.48
N ASN A 101 12.51 -11.95 7.32
CA ASN A 101 12.34 -13.01 8.32
C ASN A 101 13.48 -13.04 9.36
N THR A 102 14.07 -11.89 9.67
CA THR A 102 15.13 -11.70 10.68
C THR A 102 15.15 -10.24 11.14
N SER A 103 16.03 -9.92 12.12
CA SER A 103 16.21 -8.55 12.59
C SER A 103 16.85 -7.64 11.53
N LEU A 104 16.64 -6.33 11.64
CA LEU A 104 17.21 -5.35 10.72
C LEU A 104 18.74 -5.39 10.67
N ALA A 105 19.39 -5.85 11.74
CA ALA A 105 20.85 -6.02 11.76
C ALA A 105 21.35 -7.03 10.72
N ASN A 106 20.55 -8.03 10.39
CA ASN A 106 20.93 -9.12 9.50
C ASN A 106 20.46 -8.92 8.05
N LEU A 107 19.72 -7.84 7.76
CA LEU A 107 19.30 -7.51 6.40
C LEU A 107 20.46 -6.95 5.56
N SER A 108 20.30 -6.98 4.26
CA SER A 108 21.16 -6.22 3.34
C SER A 108 21.15 -4.72 3.69
N VAL A 109 22.12 -3.96 3.24
CA VAL A 109 22.15 -2.51 3.47
C VAL A 109 20.93 -1.85 2.85
N GLU A 110 20.59 -2.24 1.61
CA GLU A 110 19.45 -1.70 0.86
C GLU A 110 18.12 -1.95 1.59
N ASP A 111 17.84 -3.20 1.98
CA ASP A 111 16.60 -3.58 2.67
C ASP A 111 16.48 -2.90 4.05
N ARG A 112 17.62 -2.80 4.76
CA ARG A 112 17.64 -2.13 6.05
C ARG A 112 17.39 -0.64 5.95
N GLU A 113 18.00 0.06 5.00
CA GLU A 113 17.78 1.47 4.74
C GLU A 113 16.32 1.70 4.37
N TYR A 114 15.77 0.89 3.45
CA TYR A 114 14.34 0.94 3.11
C TYR A 114 13.45 0.82 4.36
N ALA A 115 13.66 -0.21 5.19
CA ALA A 115 12.86 -0.43 6.38
C ALA A 115 12.97 0.72 7.39
N LEU A 116 14.17 1.29 7.57
CA LEU A 116 14.40 2.42 8.47
C LEU A 116 13.70 3.69 7.99
N ASP A 117 13.70 3.97 6.70
CA ASP A 117 12.98 5.12 6.12
C ASP A 117 11.47 5.06 6.36
N GLN A 118 10.91 3.86 6.54
CA GLN A 118 9.49 3.67 6.86
C GLN A 118 9.16 3.84 8.36
N ILE A 119 10.18 3.95 9.22
CA ILE A 119 10.01 4.03 10.68
C ILE A 119 10.30 5.47 11.14
N PRO A 120 9.29 6.30 11.43
CA PRO A 120 9.48 7.70 11.80
C PRO A 120 9.92 7.86 13.27
N LEU A 121 10.86 7.04 13.73
CA LEU A 121 11.23 6.93 15.14
C LEU A 121 12.75 6.69 15.30
N GLU A 122 13.59 7.59 14.76
CA GLU A 122 15.05 7.47 14.83
C GLU A 122 15.57 7.23 16.24
N GLU A 123 15.14 8.03 17.24
CA GLU A 123 15.55 7.84 18.62
C GLU A 123 15.14 6.46 19.21
N TYR A 124 14.05 5.89 18.73
CA TYR A 124 13.61 4.56 19.15
C TYR A 124 14.53 3.48 18.56
N VAL A 125 14.90 3.62 17.30
CA VAL A 125 15.83 2.71 16.62
C VAL A 125 17.19 2.71 17.34
N GLU A 126 17.73 3.87 17.67
CA GLU A 126 18.99 4.00 18.40
C GLU A 126 18.95 3.34 19.80
N LYS A 127 17.82 3.45 20.51
CA LYS A 127 17.66 2.87 21.84
C LYS A 127 17.46 1.36 21.84
N VAL A 128 16.71 0.85 20.87
CA VAL A 128 16.37 -0.58 20.79
C VAL A 128 17.52 -1.40 20.20
N GLY A 129 18.21 -0.84 19.23
CA GLY A 129 19.23 -1.54 18.44
C GLY A 129 18.63 -2.34 17.29
N LEU A 130 19.39 -2.45 16.21
CA LEU A 130 18.95 -3.10 14.98
C LEU A 130 18.73 -4.62 15.14
N ASP A 131 19.42 -5.25 16.06
CA ASP A 131 19.33 -6.67 16.38
C ASP A 131 18.04 -7.07 17.11
N HIS A 132 17.37 -6.08 17.71
CA HIS A 132 16.06 -6.25 18.37
C HIS A 132 14.90 -5.62 17.59
N LEU A 133 15.16 -5.12 16.38
CA LEU A 133 14.17 -4.45 15.56
C LEU A 133 13.81 -5.31 14.34
N TYR A 134 12.52 -5.62 14.21
CA TYR A 134 11.94 -6.42 13.13
C TYR A 134 10.91 -5.59 12.39
N PHE A 135 10.98 -5.57 11.07
CA PHE A 135 10.04 -4.87 10.20
C PHE A 135 9.18 -5.87 9.42
N PHE A 136 7.88 -5.80 9.57
CA PHE A 136 6.95 -6.67 8.88
C PHE A 136 6.57 -6.09 7.52
N SER A 137 7.00 -6.72 6.44
CA SER A 137 6.66 -6.31 5.08
C SER A 137 5.50 -7.14 4.53
N TYR A 138 4.52 -6.48 3.87
CA TYR A 138 3.33 -7.14 3.36
C TYR A 138 2.69 -6.39 2.19
N VAL A 139 1.93 -7.11 1.35
CA VAL A 139 1.11 -6.51 0.29
C VAL A 139 -0.15 -5.92 0.93
N SER A 140 -0.22 -4.59 0.99
CA SER A 140 -1.25 -3.84 1.73
C SER A 140 -2.69 -4.09 1.26
N THR A 141 -2.87 -4.49 0.01
CA THR A 141 -4.18 -4.80 -0.59
C THR A 141 -4.54 -6.28 -0.52
N GLY A 142 -3.63 -7.14 -0.04
CA GLY A 142 -3.83 -8.59 0.03
C GLY A 142 -4.81 -9.05 1.11
N ASN A 143 -4.99 -10.38 1.20
CA ASN A 143 -5.82 -11.01 2.21
C ASN A 143 -5.26 -10.76 3.62
N ILE A 144 -5.96 -9.95 4.42
CA ILE A 144 -5.48 -9.50 5.73
C ILE A 144 -5.30 -10.66 6.72
N LYS A 145 -6.14 -11.71 6.65
CA LYS A 145 -6.02 -12.88 7.54
C LYS A 145 -4.76 -13.67 7.23
N ALA A 146 -4.49 -13.98 5.97
CA ALA A 146 -3.27 -14.66 5.56
C ALA A 146 -2.01 -13.82 5.90
N THR A 147 -2.12 -12.51 5.77
CA THR A 147 -1.06 -11.58 6.18
C THR A 147 -0.82 -11.61 7.69
N ALA A 148 -1.89 -11.70 8.50
CA ALA A 148 -1.78 -11.79 9.95
C ALA A 148 -1.14 -13.12 10.42
N GLU A 149 -1.36 -14.22 9.71
CA GLU A 149 -0.68 -15.49 9.99
C GLU A 149 0.85 -15.35 9.79
N ARG A 150 1.29 -14.64 8.75
CA ARG A 150 2.72 -14.36 8.54
C ARG A 150 3.29 -13.42 9.61
N LEU A 151 2.50 -12.44 10.08
CA LEU A 151 2.91 -11.59 11.21
C LEU A 151 3.07 -12.40 12.49
N PHE A 152 2.18 -13.36 12.75
CA PHE A 152 2.34 -14.31 13.84
C PHE A 152 3.66 -15.08 13.74
N ASP A 153 4.00 -15.58 12.55
CA ASP A 153 5.25 -16.32 12.33
C ASP A 153 6.48 -15.43 12.58
N LEU A 154 6.45 -14.14 12.15
CA LEU A 154 7.54 -13.18 12.42
C LEU A 154 7.70 -12.92 13.94
N ILE A 155 6.59 -12.86 14.70
CA ILE A 155 6.64 -12.74 16.16
C ILE A 155 7.38 -13.93 16.76
N GLN A 156 7.08 -15.17 16.30
CA GLN A 156 7.78 -16.36 16.78
C GLN A 156 9.27 -16.38 16.38
N ILE A 157 9.60 -15.84 15.20
CA ILE A 157 11.00 -15.66 14.78
C ILE A 157 11.71 -14.68 15.71
N ALA A 158 11.13 -13.51 15.95
CA ALA A 158 11.70 -12.49 16.80
C ALA A 158 11.96 -12.99 18.23
N LYS A 159 11.01 -13.71 18.82
CA LYS A 159 11.20 -14.36 20.14
C LYS A 159 12.36 -15.32 20.15
N ARG A 160 12.44 -16.18 19.14
CA ARG A 160 13.50 -17.20 19.04
C ARG A 160 14.89 -16.58 18.81
N GLU A 161 15.00 -15.59 17.94
CA GLU A 161 16.29 -14.95 17.62
C GLU A 161 16.83 -14.10 18.78
N THR A 162 15.94 -13.38 19.48
CA THR A 162 16.34 -12.52 20.60
C THR A 162 16.45 -13.25 21.93
N GLY A 163 15.88 -14.47 22.02
CA GLY A 163 15.79 -15.22 23.29
C GLY A 163 14.82 -14.62 24.31
N HIS A 164 13.98 -13.65 23.89
CA HIS A 164 12.95 -13.08 24.75
C HIS A 164 11.64 -13.86 24.63
N ASP A 165 10.93 -13.99 25.76
CA ASP A 165 9.63 -14.66 25.79
C ASP A 165 8.53 -13.85 25.07
N LYS A 166 8.66 -12.53 25.02
CA LYS A 166 7.64 -11.61 24.48
C LYS A 166 8.24 -10.51 23.62
N VAL A 167 7.43 -10.05 22.68
CA VAL A 167 7.77 -8.90 21.81
C VAL A 167 6.93 -7.67 22.15
N ASN A 168 7.40 -6.50 21.73
CA ASN A 168 6.57 -5.30 21.62
C ASN A 168 6.15 -5.14 20.15
N ILE A 169 4.91 -4.73 19.90
CA ILE A 169 4.37 -4.50 18.56
C ILE A 169 4.05 -3.02 18.38
N LEU A 170 4.46 -2.44 17.24
CA LEU A 170 4.19 -1.06 16.83
C LEU A 170 3.35 -1.07 15.55
N PRO A 171 2.01 -1.14 15.65
CA PRO A 171 1.14 -1.02 14.48
C PRO A 171 0.99 0.45 14.07
N ILE A 172 1.29 0.73 12.79
CA ILE A 172 1.22 2.06 12.19
C ILE A 172 0.06 2.07 11.18
N SER A 173 -0.84 3.03 11.24
CA SER A 173 -1.91 3.22 10.25
C SER A 173 -2.68 1.91 9.96
N GLN A 174 -2.66 1.36 8.74
CA GLN A 174 -3.25 0.06 8.37
C GLN A 174 -2.72 -1.10 9.22
N GLY A 175 -1.52 -0.99 9.77
CA GLY A 175 -1.00 -1.96 10.73
C GLY A 175 -1.92 -2.18 11.93
N GLY A 176 -2.76 -1.19 12.29
CA GLY A 176 -3.81 -1.34 13.30
C GLY A 176 -4.90 -2.32 12.89
N SER A 177 -5.35 -2.30 11.63
CA SER A 177 -6.30 -3.29 11.10
C SER A 177 -5.69 -4.68 11.04
N LEU A 178 -4.41 -4.76 10.65
CA LEU A 178 -3.68 -6.03 10.62
C LEU A 178 -3.47 -6.60 12.03
N PHE A 179 -3.26 -5.74 13.03
CA PHE A 179 -3.21 -6.14 14.43
C PHE A 179 -4.54 -6.78 14.89
N ASN A 180 -5.68 -6.24 14.50
CA ASN A 180 -6.98 -6.85 14.81
C ASN A 180 -7.11 -8.25 14.18
N ALA A 181 -6.64 -8.42 12.94
CA ALA A 181 -6.59 -9.74 12.30
C ALA A 181 -5.62 -10.70 13.00
N LEU A 182 -4.50 -10.20 13.54
CA LEU A 182 -3.58 -11.00 14.36
C LEU A 182 -4.25 -11.51 15.63
N MET A 183 -5.06 -10.69 16.30
CA MET A 183 -5.83 -11.15 17.47
C MET A 183 -6.76 -12.31 17.11
N GLN A 184 -7.39 -12.28 15.92
CA GLN A 184 -8.20 -13.39 15.44
C GLN A 184 -7.36 -14.65 15.17
N VAL A 185 -6.13 -14.51 14.66
CA VAL A 185 -5.20 -15.65 14.47
C VAL A 185 -4.88 -16.32 15.80
N TYR A 186 -4.65 -15.57 16.88
CA TYR A 186 -4.44 -16.13 18.21
C TYR A 186 -5.67 -16.90 18.71
N ILE A 187 -6.87 -16.34 18.53
CA ILE A 187 -8.14 -17.00 18.88
C ILE A 187 -8.31 -18.30 18.09
N ASP A 188 -8.12 -18.27 16.79
CA ASP A 188 -8.26 -19.44 15.91
C ASP A 188 -7.26 -20.56 16.26
N LYS A 189 -6.07 -20.21 16.75
CA LYS A 189 -5.05 -21.14 17.22
C LYS A 189 -5.26 -21.62 18.67
N GLY A 190 -6.20 -21.02 19.42
CA GLY A 190 -6.43 -21.31 20.83
C GLY A 190 -5.26 -20.88 21.72
N LEU A 191 -4.52 -19.83 21.32
CA LEU A 191 -3.37 -19.30 22.04
C LEU A 191 -3.74 -18.02 22.79
N ASP A 192 -3.05 -17.74 23.89
CA ASP A 192 -3.15 -16.47 24.60
C ASP A 192 -2.15 -15.48 24.01
N PHE A 193 -2.67 -14.37 23.49
CA PHE A 193 -1.87 -13.28 22.95
C PHE A 193 -0.85 -12.74 23.98
N SER A 194 -1.22 -12.73 25.26
CA SER A 194 -0.36 -12.22 26.31
C SER A 194 0.89 -13.09 26.58
N ASP A 195 0.94 -14.31 26.05
CA ASP A 195 2.13 -15.17 26.15
C ASP A 195 3.24 -14.75 25.20
N ASP A 196 2.88 -14.07 24.10
CA ASP A 196 3.82 -13.67 23.06
C ASP A 196 4.08 -12.16 23.04
N VAL A 197 3.12 -11.33 23.50
CA VAL A 197 3.19 -9.88 23.37
C VAL A 197 3.20 -9.22 24.74
N ASN A 198 4.18 -8.34 24.94
CA ASN A 198 4.35 -7.56 26.17
C ASN A 198 3.60 -6.23 26.10
N ARG A 199 3.75 -5.50 25.00
CA ARG A 199 3.13 -4.17 24.77
C ARG A 199 2.75 -3.98 23.32
N VAL A 200 1.69 -3.20 23.12
CA VAL A 200 1.32 -2.68 21.80
C VAL A 200 1.29 -1.16 21.87
N CYS A 201 2.02 -0.51 20.98
CA CYS A 201 2.05 0.94 20.85
C CYS A 201 1.48 1.31 19.48
N PHE A 202 0.23 1.76 19.44
CA PHE A 202 -0.43 2.17 18.22
C PHE A 202 0.03 3.57 17.77
N ILE A 203 0.41 3.68 16.51
CA ILE A 203 0.78 4.95 15.87
C ILE A 203 -0.26 5.24 14.78
N VAL A 204 -1.09 6.27 14.98
CA VAL A 204 -2.20 6.66 14.08
C VAL A 204 -2.97 5.46 13.49
N PRO A 205 -3.46 4.51 14.32
CA PRO A 205 -3.96 3.23 13.83
C PRO A 205 -5.28 3.38 13.08
N ALA A 206 -5.44 2.62 12.00
CA ALA A 206 -6.70 2.45 11.29
C ALA A 206 -7.46 1.20 11.79
N SER A 207 -7.54 1.00 13.12
CA SER A 207 -8.14 -0.20 13.73
C SER A 207 -9.62 -0.35 13.40
N ASP A 208 -10.36 0.76 13.30
CA ASP A 208 -11.78 0.80 12.95
C ASP A 208 -11.99 1.22 11.48
N GLY A 209 -10.94 1.13 10.66
CA GLY A 209 -10.91 1.63 9.29
C GLY A 209 -10.49 3.09 9.20
N ALA A 210 -10.67 3.69 8.03
CA ALA A 210 -10.40 5.09 7.76
C ALA A 210 -11.60 5.72 7.03
N ALA A 211 -12.17 6.78 7.58
CA ALA A 211 -13.32 7.47 7.00
C ALA A 211 -13.05 7.90 5.55
N VAL A 212 -11.85 8.43 5.29
CA VAL A 212 -11.43 8.85 3.96
C VAL A 212 -11.54 7.73 2.90
N LEU A 213 -11.28 6.48 3.26
CA LEU A 213 -11.47 5.33 2.37
C LEU A 213 -12.93 4.89 2.35
N GLY A 214 -13.59 4.88 3.52
CA GLY A 214 -15.01 4.51 3.66
C GLY A 214 -15.92 5.43 2.85
N ASP A 215 -15.62 6.71 2.80
CA ASP A 215 -16.40 7.70 2.07
C ASP A 215 -16.31 7.50 0.55
N ILE A 216 -15.16 7.13 0.02
CA ILE A 216 -15.01 6.76 -1.40
C ILE A 216 -15.94 5.59 -1.76
N TYR A 217 -15.96 4.54 -0.91
CA TYR A 217 -16.83 3.38 -1.14
C TYR A 217 -18.32 3.68 -0.94
N ARG A 218 -18.66 4.60 -0.05
CA ARG A 218 -20.04 4.90 0.33
C ARG A 218 -20.71 5.93 -0.57
N TYR A 219 -19.96 6.93 -1.01
CA TYR A 219 -20.46 8.09 -1.74
C TYR A 219 -19.90 8.21 -3.17
N GLY A 220 -18.93 7.38 -3.53
CA GLY A 220 -18.29 7.36 -4.85
C GLY A 220 -17.16 8.37 -5.00
N LEU A 221 -17.17 9.46 -4.24
CA LEU A 221 -16.12 10.49 -4.22
C LEU A 221 -16.01 11.06 -2.81
N LEU A 222 -14.88 11.71 -2.50
CA LEU A 222 -14.73 12.47 -1.26
C LEU A 222 -15.47 13.80 -1.36
N ASP A 223 -16.10 14.22 -0.28
CA ASP A 223 -16.65 15.57 -0.14
C ASP A 223 -15.57 16.67 -0.18
N ASP A 224 -14.32 16.33 0.16
CA ASP A 224 -13.16 17.22 0.12
C ASP A 224 -12.20 16.83 -1.00
N ASP A 225 -12.48 17.30 -2.19
CA ASP A 225 -11.66 17.09 -3.40
C ASP A 225 -10.23 17.64 -3.23
N ASP A 226 -10.07 18.75 -2.50
CA ASP A 226 -8.77 19.38 -2.29
C ASP A 226 -7.85 18.52 -1.41
N ALA A 227 -8.39 17.86 -0.38
CA ALA A 227 -7.61 16.96 0.46
C ALA A 227 -7.15 15.72 -0.32
N LEU A 228 -8.02 15.14 -1.13
CA LEU A 228 -7.67 13.95 -1.91
C LEU A 228 -6.69 14.27 -3.05
N TYR A 229 -7.08 15.21 -3.91
CA TYR A 229 -6.35 15.47 -5.16
C TYR A 229 -5.24 16.50 -5.00
N GLY A 230 -5.33 17.40 -4.00
CA GLY A 230 -4.32 18.40 -3.72
C GLY A 230 -3.17 17.91 -2.83
N TYR A 231 -3.42 16.95 -1.96
CA TYR A 231 -2.43 16.47 -0.99
C TYR A 231 -2.16 14.98 -1.06
N MET A 232 -3.19 14.15 -0.95
CA MET A 232 -2.99 12.70 -0.83
C MET A 232 -2.50 12.10 -2.14
N PHE A 233 -3.10 12.46 -3.26
CA PHE A 233 -2.73 11.94 -4.57
C PHE A 233 -1.29 12.27 -4.98
N PRO A 234 -0.85 13.56 -4.91
CA PRO A 234 0.53 13.91 -5.21
C PRO A 234 1.56 13.21 -4.31
N SER A 235 1.22 12.97 -3.03
CA SER A 235 2.13 12.29 -2.10
C SER A 235 2.30 10.79 -2.37
N LEU A 236 1.41 10.19 -3.15
CA LEU A 236 1.48 8.77 -3.56
C LEU A 236 2.27 8.57 -4.86
N LEU A 237 2.59 9.64 -5.57
CA LEU A 237 3.25 9.62 -6.85
C LEU A 237 4.73 10.00 -6.71
N ASP A 238 5.56 9.42 -7.56
CA ASP A 238 6.96 9.80 -7.66
C ASP A 238 7.12 11.15 -8.38
N ASP A 239 8.27 11.80 -8.24
CA ASP A 239 8.52 13.13 -8.78
C ASP A 239 8.31 13.23 -10.31
N ASP A 240 8.60 12.17 -11.04
CA ASP A 240 8.38 12.06 -12.49
C ASP A 240 6.89 11.90 -12.87
N GLN A 241 6.02 11.59 -11.91
CA GLN A 241 4.58 11.38 -12.09
C GLN A 241 3.74 12.60 -11.65
N GLN A 242 4.36 13.68 -11.17
CA GLN A 242 3.65 14.87 -10.69
C GLN A 242 2.79 15.53 -11.79
N ALA A 243 3.24 15.48 -13.04
CA ALA A 243 2.45 15.96 -14.17
C ALA A 243 1.13 15.19 -14.35
N LEU A 244 1.14 13.88 -14.07
CA LEU A 244 -0.04 13.04 -14.10
C LEU A 244 -1.00 13.39 -12.96
N ALA A 245 -0.50 13.64 -11.74
CA ALA A 245 -1.32 14.10 -10.61
C ALA A 245 -2.04 15.40 -10.94
N TYR A 246 -1.34 16.33 -11.55
CA TYR A 246 -1.91 17.61 -11.98
C TYR A 246 -3.00 17.44 -13.06
N LEU A 247 -2.77 16.55 -14.02
CA LEU A 247 -3.76 16.25 -15.06
C LEU A 247 -5.02 15.59 -14.46
N ILE A 248 -4.87 14.63 -13.55
CA ILE A 248 -5.98 13.97 -12.85
C ILE A 248 -6.78 15.01 -12.06
N ASN A 249 -6.10 15.92 -11.32
CA ASN A 249 -6.76 16.98 -10.58
C ASN A 249 -7.61 17.88 -11.48
N ILE A 250 -7.08 18.27 -12.65
CA ILE A 250 -7.85 19.07 -13.62
C ILE A 250 -9.08 18.30 -14.12
N ILE A 251 -8.91 17.03 -14.49
CA ILE A 251 -10.01 16.21 -15.03
C ILE A 251 -11.13 16.08 -13.99
N VAL A 252 -10.78 15.74 -12.75
CA VAL A 252 -11.77 15.55 -11.68
C VAL A 252 -12.52 16.85 -11.36
N ARG A 253 -11.83 18.01 -11.36
CA ARG A 253 -12.46 19.31 -11.15
C ARG A 253 -13.40 19.76 -12.30
N LEU A 254 -13.25 19.15 -13.47
CA LEU A 254 -14.10 19.42 -14.64
C LEU A 254 -15.30 18.48 -14.76
N MET A 255 -15.31 17.40 -13.96
CA MET A 255 -16.44 16.45 -13.85
C MET A 255 -17.48 16.94 -12.87
#